data_5390504bd9783e25b43f0ac1676a949a
#
_entry.id   5390504bd9783e25b43f0ac1676a949a
#
_cell.length_a   1.000
_cell.length_b   1.000
_cell.length_c   1.000
_cell.angle_alpha   90.00
_cell.angle_beta   90.00
_cell.angle_gamma   90.00
#
_symmetry.space_group_name_H-M   'P 1'
#
loop_
_entity.id
_entity.type
_entity.pdbx_description
1 polymer ?
#
loop_
_entity_poly.entity_id
_entity_poly.type
_entity_poly.pdbx_seq_one_letter_code
_entity_poly.pdbx_strand_id
1 'polypeptide(L)'
;MGGAMKKKIIISLLLIIPFISILLVIIFRANFLPNNQEIIRELKSIKCYETKVKYIVKNAKGEEREDTNQYYSSDYGFRIEFGDEKVKIYKNDNIYVKDSLDDSEYVLDEGMDMLHSLAFMNKILSYPLKSNSIKEGQEEWGDEIYIQVDTELFLENEHFDTARIFINKKTKTPIGIIVYDKEGNDSLRIIYYDFKKVNGFDESIFN
;
A
#
# COMPACT_ATOMS: atom_id res chain seq x y z
N MET A 1 -47.06 -48.27 -5.85
CA MET A 1 -45.67 -48.11 -6.29
C MET A 1 -45.15 -46.66 -6.36
N GLY A 2 -45.95 -45.60 -6.36
CA GLY A 2 -45.53 -44.20 -6.49
C GLY A 2 -44.86 -43.55 -5.28
N GLY A 3 -45.10 -44.00 -4.04
CA GLY A 3 -44.59 -43.35 -2.84
C GLY A 3 -43.11 -43.58 -2.55
N ALA A 4 -42.60 -44.79 -2.84
CA ALA A 4 -41.18 -45.11 -2.61
C ALA A 4 -40.24 -44.42 -3.62
N MET A 5 -40.72 -44.20 -4.84
CA MET A 5 -39.96 -43.48 -5.91
C MET A 5 -39.87 -41.97 -5.58
N LYS A 6 -40.95 -41.36 -5.10
CA LYS A 6 -40.97 -39.96 -4.65
C LYS A 6 -40.04 -39.72 -3.45
N LYS A 7 -40.01 -40.63 -2.45
CA LYS A 7 -39.08 -40.57 -1.32
C LYS A 7 -37.60 -40.66 -1.76
N LYS A 8 -37.25 -41.55 -2.70
CA LYS A 8 -35.89 -41.66 -3.18
C LYS A 8 -35.45 -40.40 -3.94
N ILE A 9 -36.32 -39.75 -4.71
CA ILE A 9 -36.05 -38.49 -5.41
C ILE A 9 -35.81 -37.36 -4.41
N ILE A 10 -36.64 -37.24 -3.36
CA ILE A 10 -36.49 -36.23 -2.33
C ILE A 10 -35.18 -36.39 -1.56
N ILE A 11 -34.82 -37.63 -1.20
CA ILE A 11 -33.55 -37.91 -0.51
C ILE A 11 -32.33 -37.57 -1.41
N SER A 12 -32.40 -37.93 -2.70
CA SER A 12 -31.36 -37.59 -3.67
C SER A 12 -31.21 -36.09 -3.84
N LEU A 13 -32.30 -35.32 -3.90
CA LEU A 13 -32.29 -33.87 -4.00
C LEU A 13 -31.69 -33.23 -2.75
N LEU A 14 -32.05 -33.71 -1.55
CA LEU A 14 -31.50 -33.25 -0.27
C LEU A 14 -29.99 -33.48 -0.15
N LEU A 15 -29.46 -34.55 -0.75
CA LEU A 15 -28.01 -34.81 -0.79
C LEU A 15 -27.26 -33.91 -1.78
N ILE A 16 -27.94 -33.49 -2.88
CA ILE A 16 -27.29 -32.64 -3.91
C ILE A 16 -27.20 -31.17 -3.49
N ILE A 17 -28.17 -30.68 -2.73
CA ILE A 17 -28.20 -29.26 -2.28
C ILE A 17 -26.89 -28.79 -1.61
N PRO A 18 -26.29 -29.52 -0.63
CA PRO A 18 -25.03 -29.06 0.00
C PRO A 18 -23.88 -29.04 -1.02
N PHE A 19 -23.81 -29.95 -1.97
CA PHE A 19 -22.78 -29.93 -3.02
C PHE A 19 -22.92 -28.72 -3.95
N ILE A 20 -24.15 -28.39 -4.35
CA ILE A 20 -24.42 -27.19 -5.14
C ILE A 20 -24.09 -25.95 -4.36
N SER A 21 -24.42 -25.89 -3.06
CA SER A 21 -24.10 -24.75 -2.19
C SER A 21 -22.58 -24.54 -2.05
N ILE A 22 -21.83 -25.62 -1.83
CA ILE A 22 -20.37 -25.57 -1.75
C ILE A 22 -19.78 -25.12 -3.10
N LEU A 23 -20.27 -25.65 -4.21
CA LEU A 23 -19.83 -25.28 -5.56
C LEU A 23 -20.10 -23.80 -5.84
N LEU A 24 -21.28 -23.29 -5.48
CA LEU A 24 -21.63 -21.87 -5.59
C LEU A 24 -20.72 -20.97 -4.75
N VAL A 25 -20.40 -21.37 -3.51
CA VAL A 25 -19.47 -20.64 -2.65
C VAL A 25 -18.06 -20.60 -3.26
N ILE A 26 -17.59 -21.73 -3.82
CA ILE A 26 -16.26 -21.80 -4.48
C ILE A 26 -16.24 -20.90 -5.72
N ILE A 27 -17.28 -20.98 -6.57
CA ILE A 27 -17.39 -20.16 -7.78
C ILE A 27 -17.49 -18.66 -7.41
N PHE A 28 -18.31 -18.32 -6.41
CA PHE A 28 -18.45 -16.96 -5.94
C PHE A 28 -17.10 -16.43 -5.40
N ARG A 29 -16.44 -17.22 -4.56
CA ARG A 29 -15.13 -16.84 -3.98
C ARG A 29 -14.06 -16.66 -5.07
N ALA A 30 -14.03 -17.56 -6.06
CA ALA A 30 -13.04 -17.51 -7.13
C ALA A 30 -13.27 -16.36 -8.12
N ASN A 31 -14.52 -15.98 -8.39
CA ASN A 31 -14.85 -15.01 -9.44
C ASN A 31 -15.18 -13.60 -8.90
N PHE A 32 -15.59 -13.47 -7.64
CA PHE A 32 -16.06 -12.20 -7.09
C PHE A 32 -15.16 -11.60 -6.00
N LEU A 33 -14.24 -12.38 -5.39
CA LEU A 33 -13.24 -11.80 -4.50
C LEU A 33 -12.00 -11.44 -5.33
N PRO A 34 -11.56 -10.17 -5.28
CA PRO A 34 -10.37 -9.75 -5.98
C PRO A 34 -9.18 -10.57 -5.50
N ASN A 35 -8.36 -11.05 -6.42
CA ASN A 35 -7.13 -11.73 -6.06
C ASN A 35 -6.07 -10.69 -5.59
N ASN A 36 -5.05 -11.17 -4.87
CA ASN A 36 -4.03 -10.29 -4.32
C ASN A 36 -3.30 -9.46 -5.38
N GLN A 37 -3.07 -10.03 -6.56
CA GLN A 37 -2.43 -9.34 -7.69
C GLN A 37 -3.29 -8.21 -8.26
N GLU A 38 -4.62 -8.38 -8.28
CA GLU A 38 -5.54 -7.33 -8.72
C GLU A 38 -5.53 -6.14 -7.75
N ILE A 39 -5.50 -6.41 -6.44
CA ILE A 39 -5.42 -5.36 -5.42
C ILE A 39 -4.12 -4.57 -5.57
N ILE A 40 -2.99 -5.25 -5.75
CA ILE A 40 -1.67 -4.61 -5.96
C ILE A 40 -1.69 -3.77 -7.24
N ARG A 41 -2.25 -4.31 -8.33
CA ARG A 41 -2.36 -3.59 -9.60
C ARG A 41 -3.25 -2.36 -9.48
N GLU A 42 -4.37 -2.47 -8.79
CA GLU A 42 -5.27 -1.35 -8.51
C GLU A 42 -4.55 -0.24 -7.73
N LEU A 43 -3.80 -0.58 -6.68
CA LEU A 43 -3.01 0.39 -5.91
C LEU A 43 -1.90 1.04 -6.76
N LYS A 44 -1.19 0.26 -7.56
CA LYS A 44 -0.15 0.78 -8.46
C LYS A 44 -0.69 1.75 -9.50
N SER A 45 -1.94 1.57 -9.94
CA SER A 45 -2.60 2.38 -10.98
C SER A 45 -3.47 3.53 -10.44
N ILE A 46 -3.42 3.80 -9.13
CA ILE A 46 -4.18 4.91 -8.54
C ILE A 46 -3.71 6.22 -9.18
N LYS A 47 -4.67 7.04 -9.59
CA LYS A 47 -4.38 8.35 -10.19
C LYS A 47 -4.27 9.47 -9.16
N CYS A 48 -5.10 9.44 -8.12
CA CYS A 48 -5.08 10.46 -7.09
C CYS A 48 -5.42 9.85 -5.72
N TYR A 49 -4.70 10.26 -4.69
CA TYR A 49 -5.00 9.91 -3.30
C TYR A 49 -4.48 10.96 -2.32
N GLU A 50 -5.07 10.98 -1.15
CA GLU A 50 -4.59 11.68 0.04
C GLU A 50 -4.40 10.70 1.19
N THR A 51 -3.44 10.96 2.06
CA THR A 51 -3.16 10.12 3.23
C THR A 51 -2.31 10.87 4.25
N LYS A 52 -2.42 10.49 5.51
CA LYS A 52 -1.42 10.83 6.53
C LYS A 52 -0.39 9.72 6.61
N VAL A 53 0.87 10.08 6.73
CA VAL A 53 1.98 9.12 6.81
C VAL A 53 2.86 9.45 8.00
N LYS A 54 3.15 8.42 8.79
CA LYS A 54 4.16 8.48 9.84
C LYS A 54 5.40 7.71 9.41
N TYR A 55 6.53 8.38 9.45
CA TYR A 55 7.86 7.79 9.31
C TYR A 55 8.44 7.52 10.69
N ILE A 56 9.05 6.36 10.87
CA ILE A 56 9.80 5.96 12.05
C ILE A 56 11.16 5.47 11.56
N VAL A 57 12.17 6.32 11.66
CA VAL A 57 13.54 6.01 11.26
C VAL A 57 14.27 5.46 12.46
N LYS A 58 14.87 4.29 12.32
CA LYS A 58 15.70 3.66 13.35
C LYS A 58 17.17 3.88 13.04
N ASN A 59 17.90 4.39 13.99
CA ASN A 59 19.34 4.60 13.92
C ASN A 59 20.01 4.20 15.23
N ALA A 60 21.34 4.26 15.27
CA ALA A 60 22.12 3.89 16.46
C ALA A 60 21.81 4.74 17.71
N LYS A 61 21.16 5.92 17.56
CA LYS A 61 20.78 6.81 18.66
C LYS A 61 19.35 6.58 19.15
N GLY A 62 18.54 5.77 18.43
CA GLY A 62 17.15 5.50 18.78
C GLY A 62 16.20 5.61 17.59
N GLU A 63 14.98 6.04 17.86
CA GLU A 63 13.94 6.22 16.85
C GLU A 63 13.62 7.70 16.66
N GLU A 64 13.62 8.16 15.43
CA GLU A 64 13.11 9.47 15.04
C GLU A 64 11.74 9.29 14.35
N ARG A 65 10.79 10.16 14.69
CA ARG A 65 9.40 10.05 14.19
C ARG A 65 8.99 11.36 13.54
N GLU A 66 8.36 11.24 12.38
CA GLU A 66 7.85 12.36 11.60
C GLU A 66 6.47 12.04 11.06
N ASP A 67 5.52 12.93 11.28
CA ASP A 67 4.15 12.83 10.76
C ASP A 67 3.97 13.82 9.60
N THR A 68 3.35 13.36 8.50
CA THR A 68 3.16 14.18 7.29
C THR A 68 1.75 14.00 6.73
N ASN A 69 1.25 15.02 5.99
CA ASN A 69 0.14 14.84 5.07
C ASN A 69 0.68 14.69 3.66
N GLN A 70 0.13 13.75 2.90
CA GLN A 70 0.58 13.45 1.54
C GLN A 70 -0.56 13.48 0.56
N TYR A 71 -0.29 14.04 -0.60
CA TYR A 71 -1.20 14.14 -1.73
C TYR A 71 -0.48 13.64 -2.98
N TYR A 72 -1.17 12.84 -3.76
CA TYR A 72 -0.67 12.34 -5.03
C TYR A 72 -1.64 12.61 -6.16
N SER A 73 -1.13 13.11 -7.25
CA SER A 73 -1.82 13.19 -8.54
C SER A 73 -0.91 12.65 -9.65
N SER A 74 -1.44 11.77 -10.49
CA SER A 74 -0.71 11.28 -11.67
C SER A 74 -0.33 12.40 -12.64
N ASP A 75 -1.05 13.52 -12.60
CA ASP A 75 -0.87 14.65 -13.51
C ASP A 75 0.06 15.71 -12.93
N TYR A 76 0.12 15.84 -11.59
CA TYR A 76 0.86 16.92 -10.92
C TYR A 76 2.01 16.46 -10.04
N GLY A 77 2.11 15.14 -9.74
CA GLY A 77 3.17 14.58 -8.90
C GLY A 77 2.76 14.34 -7.45
N PHE A 78 3.71 14.49 -6.53
CA PHE A 78 3.49 14.30 -5.09
C PHE A 78 3.69 15.61 -4.34
N ARG A 79 2.89 15.80 -3.30
CA ARG A 79 3.07 16.84 -2.30
C ARG A 79 3.15 16.20 -0.93
N ILE A 80 4.12 16.60 -0.12
CA ILE A 80 4.26 16.25 1.30
C ILE A 80 4.28 17.52 2.12
N GLU A 81 3.45 17.55 3.15
CA GLU A 81 3.40 18.63 4.15
C GLU A 81 3.91 18.13 5.48
N PHE A 82 4.86 18.85 6.06
CA PHE A 82 5.47 18.61 7.37
C PHE A 82 4.90 19.63 8.34
N GLY A 83 3.70 19.39 8.84
CA GLY A 83 2.95 20.39 9.59
C GLY A 83 2.68 21.64 8.77
N ASP A 84 2.82 22.80 9.43
CA ASP A 84 2.68 24.13 8.80
C ASP A 84 4.03 24.72 8.37
N GLU A 85 5.12 23.99 8.59
CA GLU A 85 6.48 24.53 8.51
C GLU A 85 7.11 24.30 7.13
N LYS A 86 6.94 23.12 6.56
CA LYS A 86 7.62 22.73 5.34
C LYS A 86 6.73 21.98 4.38
N VAL A 87 6.88 22.28 3.09
CA VAL A 87 6.23 21.57 1.99
C VAL A 87 7.27 21.11 1.00
N LYS A 88 7.15 19.86 0.54
CA LYS A 88 7.93 19.30 -0.56
C LYS A 88 7.01 18.87 -1.70
N ILE A 89 7.28 19.32 -2.91
CA ILE A 89 6.54 18.96 -4.13
C ILE A 89 7.49 18.23 -5.07
N TYR A 90 7.19 16.96 -5.37
CA TYR A 90 7.98 16.09 -6.26
C TYR A 90 7.34 16.09 -7.64
N LYS A 91 8.04 16.69 -8.61
CA LYS A 91 7.55 16.88 -9.98
C LYS A 91 8.72 16.95 -10.95
N ASN A 92 8.67 16.18 -12.06
CA ASN A 92 9.68 16.20 -13.13
C ASN A 92 11.11 15.96 -12.62
N ASP A 93 11.32 14.91 -11.82
CA ASP A 93 12.59 14.50 -11.22
C ASP A 93 13.21 15.56 -10.27
N ASN A 94 12.44 16.56 -9.86
CA ASN A 94 12.83 17.60 -8.93
C ASN A 94 11.93 17.62 -7.70
N ILE A 95 12.49 18.14 -6.59
CA ILE A 95 11.78 18.41 -5.35
C ILE A 95 11.82 19.92 -5.14
N TYR A 96 10.66 20.56 -5.22
CA TYR A 96 10.47 21.96 -4.87
C TYR A 96 10.16 22.02 -3.38
N VAL A 97 11.03 22.68 -2.62
CA VAL A 97 10.90 22.81 -1.17
C VAL A 97 10.53 24.24 -0.82
N LYS A 98 9.47 24.39 -0.02
CA LYS A 98 9.08 25.65 0.62
C LYS A 98 9.22 25.44 2.13
N ASP A 99 10.05 26.26 2.80
CA ASP A 99 10.27 26.21 4.24
C ASP A 99 9.82 27.55 4.84
N SER A 100 8.72 27.49 5.61
CA SER A 100 8.12 28.69 6.20
C SER A 100 8.85 29.19 7.46
N LEU A 101 9.77 28.36 8.01
CA LEU A 101 10.53 28.77 9.22
C LEU A 101 11.60 29.81 8.90
N ASP A 102 12.24 29.69 7.76
CA ASP A 102 13.30 30.59 7.32
C ASP A 102 12.94 31.38 6.04
N ASP A 103 11.68 31.27 5.59
CA ASP A 103 11.15 31.92 4.37
C ASP A 103 11.98 31.55 3.13
N SER A 104 12.43 30.29 3.03
CA SER A 104 13.27 29.81 1.95
C SER A 104 12.50 28.93 0.96
N GLU A 105 12.85 29.10 -0.32
CA GLU A 105 12.42 28.23 -1.41
C GLU A 105 13.65 27.74 -2.19
N TYR A 106 13.74 26.42 -2.40
CA TYR A 106 14.84 25.84 -3.17
C TYR A 106 14.42 24.56 -3.91
N VAL A 107 15.24 24.12 -4.85
CA VAL A 107 15.00 22.93 -5.66
C VAL A 107 16.11 21.93 -5.43
N LEU A 108 15.74 20.67 -5.25
CA LEU A 108 16.63 19.53 -5.09
C LEU A 108 16.36 18.51 -6.20
N ASP A 109 17.34 17.68 -6.50
CA ASP A 109 17.13 16.46 -7.29
C ASP A 109 16.31 15.44 -6.50
N GLU A 110 15.37 14.73 -7.14
CA GLU A 110 14.52 13.73 -6.45
C GLU A 110 15.34 12.63 -5.77
N GLY A 111 16.52 12.29 -6.32
CA GLY A 111 17.43 11.31 -5.72
C GLY A 111 17.99 11.72 -4.37
N MET A 112 17.92 13.01 -4.00
CA MET A 112 18.40 13.49 -2.68
C MET A 112 17.43 13.18 -1.52
N ASP A 113 16.18 12.78 -1.82
CA ASP A 113 15.19 12.41 -0.80
C ASP A 113 14.62 11.01 -1.03
N MET A 114 15.47 10.02 -0.86
CA MET A 114 15.06 8.62 -0.98
C MET A 114 14.07 8.19 0.10
N LEU A 115 14.21 8.70 1.32
CA LEU A 115 13.43 8.29 2.48
C LEU A 115 11.93 8.54 2.27
N HIS A 116 11.55 9.79 2.00
CA HIS A 116 10.12 10.14 1.87
C HIS A 116 9.50 9.54 0.61
N SER A 117 10.29 9.41 -0.47
CA SER A 117 9.81 8.84 -1.73
C SER A 117 9.44 7.36 -1.62
N LEU A 118 9.93 6.62 -0.62
CA LEU A 118 9.53 5.23 -0.35
C LEU A 118 8.08 5.08 0.11
N ALA A 119 7.44 6.17 0.57
CA ALA A 119 6.03 6.17 0.90
C ALA A 119 5.11 6.34 -0.33
N PHE A 120 5.64 6.65 -1.50
CA PHE A 120 4.81 6.82 -2.69
C PHE A 120 4.36 5.47 -3.23
N MET A 121 3.07 5.15 -3.04
CA MET A 121 2.53 3.81 -3.26
C MET A 121 2.74 3.29 -4.68
N ASN A 122 2.56 4.13 -5.69
CA ASN A 122 2.81 3.76 -7.08
C ASN A 122 4.31 3.57 -7.37
N LYS A 123 5.22 4.30 -6.70
CA LYS A 123 6.67 4.16 -6.84
C LYS A 123 7.16 2.88 -6.16
N ILE A 124 6.81 2.65 -4.89
CA ILE A 124 7.25 1.47 -4.15
C ILE A 124 6.74 0.16 -4.79
N LEU A 125 5.51 0.13 -5.30
CA LEU A 125 4.96 -1.02 -6.01
C LEU A 125 5.49 -1.18 -7.44
N SER A 126 6.29 -0.23 -7.96
CA SER A 126 6.94 -0.35 -9.26
C SER A 126 8.24 -1.15 -9.21
N TYR A 127 8.86 -1.28 -8.04
CA TYR A 127 10.06 -2.10 -7.88
C TYR A 127 9.77 -3.58 -8.17
N PRO A 128 10.78 -4.35 -8.63
CA PRO A 128 10.62 -5.78 -8.89
C PRO A 128 10.22 -6.54 -7.64
N LEU A 129 9.15 -7.33 -7.76
CA LEU A 129 8.70 -8.18 -6.67
C LEU A 129 9.59 -9.43 -6.58
N LYS A 130 9.94 -9.85 -5.38
CA LYS A 130 10.63 -11.12 -5.15
C LYS A 130 9.75 -12.30 -5.58
N SER A 131 10.33 -13.35 -6.10
CA SER A 131 9.59 -14.58 -6.42
C SER A 131 8.85 -15.09 -5.18
N ASN A 132 7.57 -15.41 -5.32
CA ASN A 132 6.68 -15.82 -4.22
C ASN A 132 6.55 -14.78 -3.07
N SER A 133 6.71 -13.49 -3.39
CA SER A 133 6.68 -12.41 -2.41
C SER A 133 5.28 -12.06 -1.91
N ILE A 134 4.22 -12.49 -2.59
CA ILE A 134 2.84 -12.14 -2.22
C ILE A 134 2.30 -13.21 -1.28
N LYS A 135 2.08 -12.84 -0.02
CA LYS A 135 1.54 -13.69 1.03
C LYS A 135 0.33 -13.02 1.69
N GLU A 136 -0.48 -13.81 2.38
CA GLU A 136 -1.52 -13.29 3.27
C GLU A 136 -1.08 -13.48 4.71
N GLY A 137 -1.29 -12.49 5.54
CA GLY A 137 -1.00 -12.51 6.97
C GLY A 137 -2.15 -11.95 7.77
N GLN A 138 -2.06 -12.17 9.08
CA GLN A 138 -2.97 -11.67 10.09
C GLN A 138 -2.17 -11.45 11.37
N GLU A 139 -2.60 -10.57 12.24
CA GLU A 139 -2.04 -10.33 13.58
C GLU A 139 -0.93 -9.27 13.69
N GLU A 140 -0.05 -9.07 12.71
CA GLU A 140 1.05 -8.10 12.83
C GLU A 140 0.56 -6.62 12.85
N TRP A 141 -0.55 -6.34 12.12
CA TRP A 141 -1.13 -5.00 11.95
C TRP A 141 -2.60 -4.93 12.40
N GLY A 142 -3.00 -5.80 13.34
CA GLY A 142 -4.36 -5.94 13.85
C GLY A 142 -5.05 -7.21 13.36
N ASP A 143 -6.33 -7.37 13.69
CA ASP A 143 -7.12 -8.59 13.44
C ASP A 143 -7.55 -8.75 11.97
N GLU A 144 -7.20 -7.83 11.08
CA GLU A 144 -7.62 -7.88 9.68
C GLU A 144 -6.62 -8.63 8.80
N ILE A 145 -7.13 -9.32 7.78
CA ILE A 145 -6.29 -9.99 6.78
C ILE A 145 -5.61 -8.93 5.91
N TYR A 146 -4.30 -9.01 5.79
CA TYR A 146 -3.50 -8.17 4.93
C TYR A 146 -2.74 -8.98 3.87
N ILE A 147 -2.37 -8.30 2.80
CA ILE A 147 -1.46 -8.78 1.78
C ILE A 147 -0.08 -8.26 2.11
N GLN A 148 0.89 -9.15 2.21
CA GLN A 148 2.30 -8.82 2.35
C GLN A 148 2.98 -8.95 1.00
N VAL A 149 3.77 -7.95 0.62
CA VAL A 149 4.52 -7.93 -0.64
C VAL A 149 5.97 -7.57 -0.35
N ASP A 150 6.90 -8.46 -0.68
CA ASP A 150 8.33 -8.21 -0.52
C ASP A 150 8.95 -7.75 -1.86
N THR A 151 9.77 -6.69 -1.82
CA THR A 151 10.45 -6.13 -2.99
C THR A 151 11.91 -5.78 -2.68
N GLU A 152 12.76 -5.73 -3.72
CA GLU A 152 14.12 -5.21 -3.66
C GLU A 152 14.11 -3.75 -4.09
N LEU A 153 14.84 -2.89 -3.38
CA LEU A 153 14.79 -1.45 -3.63
C LEU A 153 15.80 -0.97 -4.66
N PHE A 154 16.90 -1.70 -4.87
CA PHE A 154 17.98 -1.34 -5.81
C PHE A 154 18.49 0.10 -5.63
N LEU A 155 18.52 0.57 -4.37
CA LEU A 155 19.03 1.88 -4.03
C LEU A 155 20.52 1.77 -3.67
N GLU A 156 21.31 2.79 -4.04
CA GLU A 156 22.70 2.91 -3.62
C GLU A 156 22.81 3.37 -2.16
N ASN A 157 22.09 2.67 -1.27
CA ASN A 157 22.03 2.97 0.15
C ASN A 157 21.96 1.66 0.94
N GLU A 158 22.96 1.41 1.77
CA GLU A 158 23.04 0.19 2.58
C GLU A 158 21.94 0.07 3.65
N HIS A 159 21.31 1.18 4.02
CA HIS A 159 20.19 1.20 4.97
C HIS A 159 18.84 0.87 4.31
N PHE A 160 18.75 0.86 2.98
CA PHE A 160 17.50 0.63 2.24
C PHE A 160 17.71 -0.43 1.16
N ASP A 161 17.72 -1.69 1.56
CA ASP A 161 17.98 -2.84 0.68
C ASP A 161 16.69 -3.50 0.18
N THR A 162 15.80 -3.82 1.09
CA THR A 162 14.53 -4.47 0.78
C THR A 162 13.37 -3.79 1.50
N ALA A 163 12.18 -3.94 0.96
CA ALA A 163 10.95 -3.45 1.60
C ALA A 163 9.88 -4.52 1.66
N ARG A 164 9.10 -4.50 2.73
CA ARG A 164 7.90 -5.29 2.93
C ARG A 164 6.71 -4.38 3.04
N ILE A 165 5.79 -4.50 2.11
CA ILE A 165 4.60 -3.67 1.98
C ILE A 165 3.41 -4.45 2.52
N PHE A 166 2.59 -3.81 3.35
CA PHE A 166 1.37 -4.38 3.94
C PHE A 166 0.15 -3.65 3.41
N ILE A 167 -0.81 -4.38 2.88
CA ILE A 167 -2.02 -3.85 2.26
C ILE A 167 -3.23 -4.53 2.91
N ASN A 168 -4.17 -3.77 3.44
CA ASN A 168 -5.41 -4.29 3.95
C ASN A 168 -6.23 -4.91 2.81
N LYS A 169 -6.53 -6.20 2.91
CA LYS A 169 -7.22 -6.95 1.85
C LYS A 169 -8.67 -6.53 1.68
N LYS A 170 -9.34 -6.10 2.75
CA LYS A 170 -10.74 -5.71 2.76
C LYS A 170 -10.96 -4.32 2.21
N THR A 171 -10.17 -3.33 2.69
CA THR A 171 -10.30 -1.94 2.25
C THR A 171 -9.49 -1.66 0.99
N LYS A 172 -8.55 -2.54 0.63
CA LYS A 172 -7.61 -2.39 -0.49
C LYS A 172 -6.75 -1.12 -0.37
N THR A 173 -6.37 -0.78 0.86
CA THR A 173 -5.56 0.40 1.17
C THR A 173 -4.23 -0.02 1.79
N PRO A 174 -3.14 0.75 1.62
CA PRO A 174 -1.89 0.47 2.31
C PRO A 174 -2.06 0.60 3.83
N ILE A 175 -1.39 -0.26 4.58
CA ILE A 175 -1.29 -0.20 6.03
C ILE A 175 0.07 0.39 6.41
N GLY A 176 1.14 -0.15 5.83
CA GLY A 176 2.49 0.28 6.13
C GLY A 176 3.55 -0.38 5.26
N ILE A 177 4.78 0.07 5.44
CA ILE A 177 5.97 -0.48 4.80
C ILE A 177 7.04 -0.61 5.88
N ILE A 178 7.75 -1.74 5.89
CA ILE A 178 8.97 -1.92 6.67
C ILE A 178 10.12 -2.02 5.67
N VAL A 179 11.10 -1.15 5.83
CA VAL A 179 12.33 -1.16 5.03
C VAL A 179 13.43 -1.78 5.86
N TYR A 180 14.18 -2.67 5.26
CA TYR A 180 15.28 -3.39 5.89
C TYR A 180 16.61 -2.98 5.27
N ASP A 181 17.64 -2.93 6.10
CA ASP A 181 19.03 -2.78 5.67
C ASP A 181 19.59 -4.09 5.07
N LYS A 182 20.86 -4.06 4.63
CA LYS A 182 21.54 -5.23 4.06
C LYS A 182 21.73 -6.39 5.05
N GLU A 183 21.75 -6.10 6.35
CA GLU A 183 21.82 -7.12 7.40
C GLU A 183 20.43 -7.68 7.76
N GLY A 184 19.34 -7.11 7.21
CA GLY A 184 17.96 -7.51 7.48
C GLY A 184 17.37 -6.86 8.71
N ASN A 185 18.01 -5.82 9.27
CA ASN A 185 17.43 -5.04 10.37
C ASN A 185 16.40 -4.05 9.84
N ASP A 186 15.38 -3.80 10.63
CA ASP A 186 14.34 -2.81 10.39
C ASP A 186 14.93 -1.39 10.55
N SER A 187 15.10 -0.68 9.44
CA SER A 187 15.73 0.66 9.39
C SER A 187 14.71 1.79 9.28
N LEU A 188 13.57 1.53 8.60
CA LEU A 188 12.52 2.52 8.42
C LEU A 188 11.16 1.83 8.45
N ARG A 189 10.21 2.41 9.20
CA ARG A 189 8.78 2.06 9.14
C ARG A 189 7.99 3.25 8.62
N ILE A 190 7.11 2.98 7.67
CA ILE A 190 6.17 3.92 7.10
C ILE A 190 4.77 3.40 7.43
N ILE A 191 3.94 4.21 8.08
CA ILE A 191 2.59 3.82 8.49
C ILE A 191 1.60 4.79 7.86
N TYR A 192 0.59 4.23 7.17
CA TYR A 192 -0.45 5.02 6.52
C TYR A 192 -1.70 5.13 7.40
N TYR A 193 -2.25 6.33 7.45
CA TYR A 193 -3.51 6.62 8.11
C TYR A 193 -4.43 7.37 7.16
N ASP A 194 -5.74 7.16 7.30
CA ASP A 194 -6.76 7.91 6.55
C ASP A 194 -6.54 7.89 5.02
N PHE A 195 -6.02 6.78 4.47
CA PHE A 195 -5.79 6.66 3.04
C PHE A 195 -7.10 6.74 2.26
N LYS A 196 -7.22 7.72 1.37
CA LYS A 196 -8.42 7.96 0.56
C LYS A 196 -8.05 8.14 -0.90
N LYS A 197 -8.70 7.36 -1.77
CA LYS A 197 -8.70 7.60 -3.22
C LYS A 197 -9.62 8.78 -3.50
N VAL A 198 -9.15 9.73 -4.29
CA VAL A 198 -9.92 10.92 -4.69
C VAL A 198 -10.02 11.01 -6.20
N ASN A 199 -11.00 11.77 -6.72
CA ASN A 199 -11.21 11.89 -8.16
C ASN A 199 -10.24 12.85 -8.84
N GLY A 200 -9.58 13.73 -8.10
CA GLY A 200 -8.61 14.72 -8.58
C GLY A 200 -8.33 15.78 -7.53
N PHE A 201 -7.37 16.62 -7.83
CA PHE A 201 -6.99 17.80 -7.06
C PHE A 201 -6.96 19.02 -7.96
N ASP A 202 -7.11 20.19 -7.37
CA ASP A 202 -6.78 21.46 -8.02
C ASP A 202 -5.27 21.56 -8.20
N GLU A 203 -4.81 22.04 -9.36
CA GLU A 203 -3.38 22.19 -9.67
C GLU A 203 -2.64 23.07 -8.65
N SER A 204 -3.35 24.07 -8.08
CA SER A 204 -2.77 24.97 -7.07
C SER A 204 -2.20 24.29 -5.84
N ILE A 205 -2.67 23.06 -5.54
CA ILE A 205 -2.11 22.25 -4.45
C ILE A 205 -0.65 21.86 -4.73
N PHE A 206 -0.25 21.76 -6.02
CA PHE A 206 1.09 21.31 -6.45
C PHE A 206 1.96 22.45 -7.01
N ASN A 207 1.69 23.70 -6.61
CA ASN A 207 2.44 24.89 -6.98
C ASN A 207 3.00 25.64 -5.78
#